data_481f1bb50b781725f9b2a89d53c3b360
#
_entry.id   481f1bb50b781725f9b2a89d53c3b360
#
_cell.length_a   1.000
_cell.length_b   1.000
_cell.length_c   1.000
_cell.angle_alpha   90.00
_cell.angle_beta   90.00
_cell.angle_gamma   90.00
#
_symmetry.space_group_name_H-M   'P 1'
#
loop_
_entity.id
_entity.type
_entity.pdbx_description
1 polymer ?
#
loop_
_entity_poly.entity_id
_entity_poly.type
_entity_poly.pdbx_seq_one_letter_code
_entity_poly.pdbx_strand_id
1 'polypeptide(L)'
;GCDVATANKKPLADDLGVYQSLRETAETHGRIIRAEATVGAGLPVIDTLEMLLATGDKLNRARGCLSGTLGYLMSALENGTPLSEAVRTAVDLGYTEPDPVADLSGLDVARKATILARLAGLPSADRPVELTGLVDAKHAGLSLDALYSHLASLDADFTAQVETAAAEGKVLRFVAEVSAER
;
A
#
# COMPACT_ATOMS: atom_id res chain seq x y z
N GLY A 1 22.59 -20.01 12.54
CA GLY A 1 21.58 -19.18 11.90
C GLY A 1 20.19 -19.47 12.42
N CYS A 2 19.29 -18.49 12.33
CA CYS A 2 17.89 -18.59 12.79
C CYS A 2 16.97 -18.40 11.59
N ASP A 3 15.78 -18.98 11.66
CA ASP A 3 14.66 -18.60 10.82
C ASP A 3 14.12 -17.24 11.29
N VAL A 4 13.52 -16.48 10.40
CA VAL A 4 13.04 -15.13 10.66
C VAL A 4 11.55 -15.04 10.36
N ALA A 5 10.77 -14.48 11.30
CA ALA A 5 9.41 -14.02 11.06
C ALA A 5 9.37 -12.50 11.28
N THR A 6 8.87 -11.75 10.31
CA THR A 6 8.93 -10.28 10.34
C THR A 6 7.66 -9.63 9.84
N ALA A 7 7.28 -8.49 10.46
CA ALA A 7 6.29 -7.55 9.95
C ALA A 7 6.96 -6.28 9.34
N ASN A 8 8.29 -6.20 9.38
CA ASN A 8 9.03 -5.04 8.87
C ASN A 8 9.12 -5.09 7.34
N LYS A 9 8.48 -4.13 6.68
CA LYS A 9 8.45 -4.01 5.22
C LYS A 9 9.76 -3.50 4.61
N LYS A 10 10.50 -2.65 5.33
CA LYS A 10 11.68 -1.96 4.77
C LYS A 10 12.71 -2.91 4.14
N PRO A 11 13.18 -3.97 4.81
CA PRO A 11 14.16 -4.88 4.22
C PRO A 11 13.67 -5.60 2.97
N LEU A 12 12.35 -5.69 2.79
CA LEU A 12 11.71 -6.38 1.67
C LEU A 12 11.34 -5.44 0.51
N ALA A 13 11.15 -4.15 0.79
CA ALA A 13 10.60 -3.19 -0.17
C ALA A 13 11.58 -2.08 -0.59
N ASP A 14 12.48 -1.64 0.30
CA ASP A 14 13.27 -0.43 0.04
C ASP A 14 14.44 -0.77 -0.92
N ASP A 15 15.57 -1.23 -0.45
CA ASP A 15 16.74 -1.54 -1.29
C ASP A 15 16.68 -2.96 -1.87
N LEU A 16 16.85 -3.08 -3.21
CA LEU A 16 16.81 -4.37 -3.89
C LEU A 16 18.01 -5.25 -3.50
N GLY A 17 19.20 -4.68 -3.35
CA GLY A 17 20.39 -5.42 -2.96
C GLY A 17 20.25 -6.01 -1.57
N VAL A 18 19.63 -5.29 -0.63
CA VAL A 18 19.30 -5.80 0.71
C VAL A 18 18.32 -6.97 0.60
N TYR A 19 17.25 -6.82 -0.18
CA TYR A 19 16.28 -7.91 -0.40
C TYR A 19 16.95 -9.17 -0.97
N GLN A 20 17.72 -9.02 -2.02
CA GLN A 20 18.44 -10.14 -2.67
C GLN A 20 19.40 -10.81 -1.71
N SER A 21 20.22 -10.04 -0.99
CA SER A 21 21.18 -10.56 -0.01
C SER A 21 20.50 -11.34 1.11
N LEU A 22 19.33 -10.87 1.59
CA LEU A 22 18.54 -11.58 2.59
C LEU A 22 18.05 -12.93 2.07
N ARG A 23 17.53 -12.98 0.83
CA ARG A 23 17.03 -14.20 0.21
C ARG A 23 18.17 -15.20 -0.03
N GLU A 24 19.27 -14.75 -0.62
CA GLU A 24 20.45 -15.59 -0.88
C GLU A 24 21.06 -16.13 0.42
N THR A 25 21.15 -15.30 1.47
CA THR A 25 21.66 -15.74 2.78
C THR A 25 20.76 -16.81 3.39
N ALA A 26 19.44 -16.61 3.34
CA ALA A 26 18.50 -17.60 3.84
C ALA A 26 18.61 -18.93 3.09
N GLU A 27 18.63 -18.88 1.76
CA GLU A 27 18.75 -20.06 0.89
C GLU A 27 20.06 -20.82 1.13
N THR A 28 21.20 -20.10 1.13
CA THR A 28 22.54 -20.71 1.33
C THR A 28 22.65 -21.43 2.68
N HIS A 29 21.96 -20.94 3.70
CA HIS A 29 21.99 -21.53 5.05
C HIS A 29 20.79 -22.43 5.36
N GLY A 30 19.93 -22.73 4.39
CA GLY A 30 18.70 -23.51 4.59
C GLY A 30 17.78 -22.89 5.64
N ARG A 31 17.60 -21.57 5.61
CA ARG A 31 16.78 -20.81 6.54
C ARG A 31 15.54 -20.24 5.86
N ILE A 32 14.52 -19.98 6.67
CA ILE A 32 13.22 -19.48 6.19
C ILE A 32 13.01 -18.04 6.66
N ILE A 33 12.53 -17.20 5.74
CA ILE A 33 12.03 -15.86 6.07
C ILE A 33 10.52 -15.85 5.81
N ARG A 34 9.74 -15.62 6.88
CA ARG A 34 8.28 -15.46 6.82
C ARG A 34 7.92 -14.00 7.02
N ALA A 35 7.11 -13.45 6.11
CA ALA A 35 6.79 -12.04 6.06
C ALA A 35 5.29 -11.77 5.86
N GLU A 36 4.42 -12.74 6.17
CA GLU A 36 2.97 -12.66 5.93
C GLU A 36 2.34 -11.36 6.44
N ALA A 37 2.71 -10.93 7.65
CA ALA A 37 2.18 -9.71 8.26
C ALA A 37 2.60 -8.40 7.57
N THR A 38 3.40 -8.46 6.50
CA THR A 38 3.82 -7.26 5.76
C THR A 38 2.80 -6.80 4.72
N VAL A 39 1.98 -7.72 4.19
CA VAL A 39 0.96 -7.43 3.17
C VAL A 39 -0.35 -8.13 3.51
N GLY A 40 -1.46 -7.39 3.48
CA GLY A 40 -2.80 -7.98 3.61
C GLY A 40 -3.31 -8.13 5.04
N ALA A 41 -2.62 -7.58 6.04
CA ALA A 41 -2.96 -7.69 7.46
C ALA A 41 -3.14 -9.17 7.88
N GLY A 42 -4.34 -9.61 8.24
CA GLY A 42 -4.63 -10.99 8.63
C GLY A 42 -5.00 -11.92 7.47
N LEU A 43 -4.98 -11.44 6.22
CA LEU A 43 -5.25 -12.27 5.05
C LEU A 43 -3.98 -13.04 4.64
N PRO A 44 -4.06 -14.33 4.28
CA PRO A 44 -2.92 -15.13 3.85
C PRO A 44 -2.51 -14.81 2.40
N VAL A 45 -2.05 -13.57 2.15
CA VAL A 45 -1.73 -13.08 0.80
C VAL A 45 -0.40 -13.64 0.31
N ILE A 46 0.63 -13.56 1.14
CA ILE A 46 1.99 -13.99 0.77
C ILE A 46 2.05 -15.51 0.73
N ASP A 47 1.58 -16.20 1.76
CA ASP A 47 1.57 -17.67 1.79
C ASP A 47 0.78 -18.25 0.61
N THR A 48 -0.36 -17.65 0.24
CA THR A 48 -1.13 -18.06 -0.94
C THR A 48 -0.34 -17.87 -2.22
N LEU A 49 0.31 -16.71 -2.38
CA LEU A 49 1.14 -16.42 -3.55
C LEU A 49 2.32 -17.40 -3.65
N GLU A 50 3.06 -17.60 -2.55
CA GLU A 50 4.19 -18.54 -2.51
C GLU A 50 3.75 -19.97 -2.85
N MET A 51 2.59 -20.41 -2.36
CA MET A 51 2.04 -21.74 -2.65
C MET A 51 1.71 -21.91 -4.15
N LEU A 52 1.08 -20.92 -4.78
CA LEU A 52 0.78 -20.92 -6.22
C LEU A 52 2.08 -20.97 -7.05
N LEU A 53 3.05 -20.12 -6.72
CA LEU A 53 4.35 -20.12 -7.40
C LEU A 53 5.11 -21.44 -7.25
N ALA A 54 5.05 -22.07 -6.07
CA ALA A 54 5.68 -23.36 -5.82
C ALA A 54 5.08 -24.53 -6.66
N THR A 55 3.83 -24.38 -7.12
CA THR A 55 3.20 -25.34 -8.06
C THR A 55 3.57 -25.08 -9.52
N GLY A 56 4.39 -24.08 -9.81
CA GLY A 56 4.78 -23.69 -11.17
C GLY A 56 3.84 -22.69 -11.85
N ASP A 57 2.86 -22.18 -11.11
CA ASP A 57 1.98 -21.12 -11.60
C ASP A 57 2.73 -19.78 -11.70
N LYS A 58 2.17 -18.82 -12.40
CA LYS A 58 2.76 -17.48 -12.60
C LYS A 58 1.76 -16.40 -12.27
N LEU A 59 2.21 -15.38 -11.55
CA LEU A 59 1.40 -14.21 -11.30
C LEU A 59 1.31 -13.36 -12.58
N ASN A 60 0.14 -13.29 -13.19
CA ASN A 60 -0.13 -12.38 -14.29
C ASN A 60 -0.44 -10.97 -13.77
N ARG A 61 -1.32 -10.88 -12.78
CA ARG A 61 -1.73 -9.63 -12.14
C ARG A 61 -2.28 -9.87 -10.73
N ALA A 62 -1.90 -9.01 -9.79
CA ALA A 62 -2.58 -8.86 -8.52
C ALA A 62 -3.09 -7.42 -8.38
N ARG A 63 -4.32 -7.27 -7.93
CA ARG A 63 -4.97 -5.96 -7.74
C ARG A 63 -5.81 -5.96 -6.49
N GLY A 64 -5.70 -4.89 -5.67
CA GLY A 64 -6.48 -4.81 -4.45
C GLY A 64 -6.26 -3.53 -3.65
N CYS A 65 -7.09 -3.34 -2.63
CA CYS A 65 -6.96 -2.26 -1.66
C CYS A 65 -6.07 -2.76 -0.50
N LEU A 66 -4.85 -2.23 -0.39
CA LEU A 66 -3.85 -2.71 0.55
C LEU A 66 -3.67 -1.81 1.79
N SER A 67 -4.57 -0.82 1.99
CA SER A 67 -4.56 0.08 3.13
C SER A 67 -5.95 0.18 3.76
N GLY A 68 -6.06 -0.11 5.05
CA GLY A 68 -7.28 0.06 5.82
C GLY A 68 -7.67 1.55 5.94
N THR A 69 -6.70 2.42 6.24
CA THR A 69 -6.89 3.87 6.35
C THR A 69 -7.45 4.45 5.05
N LEU A 70 -6.78 4.20 3.92
CA LEU A 70 -7.24 4.68 2.61
C LEU A 70 -8.59 4.05 2.22
N GLY A 71 -8.84 2.79 2.59
CA GLY A 71 -10.13 2.14 2.39
C GLY A 71 -11.26 2.84 3.14
N TYR A 72 -11.03 3.20 4.41
CA TYR A 72 -11.96 3.99 5.22
C TYR A 72 -12.24 5.36 4.56
N LEU A 73 -11.19 6.09 4.18
CA LEU A 73 -11.33 7.41 3.56
C LEU A 73 -12.13 7.34 2.26
N MET A 74 -11.84 6.38 1.38
CA MET A 74 -12.58 6.21 0.13
C MET A 74 -14.06 5.90 0.38
N SER A 75 -14.39 5.13 1.43
CA SER A 75 -15.77 4.85 1.79
C SER A 75 -16.47 6.07 2.39
N ALA A 76 -15.77 6.89 3.17
CA ALA A 76 -16.32 8.15 3.70
C ALA A 76 -16.63 9.14 2.57
N LEU A 77 -15.72 9.29 1.59
CA LEU A 77 -15.93 10.12 0.40
C LEU A 77 -17.14 9.63 -0.42
N GLU A 78 -17.29 8.33 -0.63
CA GLU A 78 -18.44 7.74 -1.33
C GLU A 78 -19.78 8.09 -0.63
N ASN A 79 -19.76 8.19 0.69
CA ASN A 79 -20.93 8.60 1.49
C ASN A 79 -21.10 10.13 1.59
N GLY A 80 -20.35 10.92 0.83
CA GLY A 80 -20.49 12.37 0.75
C GLY A 80 -19.72 13.14 1.84
N THR A 81 -18.87 12.49 2.65
CA THR A 81 -18.03 13.18 3.63
C THR A 81 -16.86 13.85 2.91
N PRO A 82 -16.59 15.16 3.13
CA PRO A 82 -15.41 15.82 2.56
C PRO A 82 -14.10 15.14 2.99
N LEU A 83 -13.06 15.18 2.14
CA LEU A 83 -11.76 14.57 2.44
C LEU A 83 -11.16 15.08 3.75
N SER A 84 -11.18 16.39 3.97
CA SER A 84 -10.66 17.03 5.18
C SER A 84 -11.34 16.54 6.45
N GLU A 85 -12.65 16.34 6.43
CA GLU A 85 -13.44 15.81 7.55
C GLU A 85 -13.18 14.31 7.75
N ALA A 86 -13.15 13.54 6.68
CA ALA A 86 -12.85 12.11 6.73
C ALA A 86 -11.48 11.83 7.34
N VAL A 87 -10.45 12.61 6.95
CA VAL A 87 -9.10 12.49 7.52
C VAL A 87 -9.07 12.90 8.99
N ARG A 88 -9.74 13.99 9.37
CA ARG A 88 -9.85 14.40 10.79
C ARG A 88 -10.46 13.29 11.64
N THR A 89 -11.57 12.73 11.18
CA THR A 89 -12.22 11.60 11.87
C THR A 89 -11.31 10.37 11.94
N ALA A 90 -10.56 10.06 10.89
CA ALA A 90 -9.61 8.95 10.89
C ALA A 90 -8.48 9.15 11.92
N VAL A 91 -7.98 10.38 12.05
CA VAL A 91 -6.98 10.74 13.09
C VAL A 91 -7.56 10.58 14.48
N ASP A 92 -8.75 11.11 14.74
CA ASP A 92 -9.42 11.06 16.04
C ASP A 92 -9.74 9.61 16.47
N LEU A 93 -10.05 8.74 15.53
CA LEU A 93 -10.29 7.31 15.75
C LEU A 93 -8.99 6.48 15.83
N GLY A 94 -7.82 7.07 15.60
CA GLY A 94 -6.55 6.36 15.60
C GLY A 94 -6.36 5.40 14.42
N TYR A 95 -6.98 5.68 13.28
CA TYR A 95 -6.84 4.87 12.07
C TYR A 95 -5.62 5.26 11.23
N THR A 96 -4.97 6.39 11.57
CA THR A 96 -3.76 6.85 10.88
C THR A 96 -2.52 6.60 11.73
N GLU A 97 -1.37 6.58 11.07
CA GLU A 97 -0.07 6.72 11.72
C GLU A 97 0.03 8.08 12.43
N PRO A 98 0.99 8.28 13.36
CA PRO A 98 1.19 9.56 14.02
C PRO A 98 1.36 10.76 13.07
N ASP A 99 1.99 10.54 11.91
CA ASP A 99 1.97 11.47 10.78
C ASP A 99 0.98 10.93 9.72
N PRO A 100 -0.22 11.53 9.60
CA PRO A 100 -1.22 11.05 8.63
C PRO A 100 -0.75 11.08 7.17
N VAL A 101 0.22 11.95 6.83
CA VAL A 101 0.78 12.01 5.46
C VAL A 101 1.45 10.70 5.07
N ALA A 102 1.97 9.94 6.03
CA ALA A 102 2.53 8.61 5.76
C ALA A 102 1.50 7.66 5.13
N ASP A 103 0.23 7.72 5.58
CA ASP A 103 -0.86 6.95 4.99
C ASP A 103 -1.37 7.61 3.70
N LEU A 104 -1.63 8.92 3.73
CA LEU A 104 -2.25 9.65 2.62
C LEU A 104 -1.39 9.72 1.37
N SER A 105 -0.07 9.65 1.52
CA SER A 105 0.87 9.58 0.39
C SER A 105 0.83 8.24 -0.35
N GLY A 106 0.30 7.18 0.28
CA GLY A 106 0.24 5.84 -0.29
C GLY A 106 1.59 5.09 -0.30
N LEU A 107 2.64 5.61 0.35
CA LEU A 107 3.97 4.98 0.38
C LEU A 107 3.94 3.58 0.99
N ASP A 108 3.11 3.32 2.00
CA ASP A 108 2.95 1.98 2.57
C ASP A 108 2.31 1.01 1.57
N VAL A 109 1.37 1.49 0.77
CA VAL A 109 0.76 0.70 -0.32
C VAL A 109 1.78 0.40 -1.41
N ALA A 110 2.62 1.37 -1.79
CA ALA A 110 3.70 1.17 -2.75
C ALA A 110 4.69 0.10 -2.27
N ARG A 111 5.10 0.13 -0.99
CA ARG A 111 5.95 -0.90 -0.39
C ARG A 111 5.32 -2.29 -0.45
N LYS A 112 4.02 -2.40 -0.16
CA LYS A 112 3.29 -3.68 -0.25
C LYS A 112 3.26 -4.20 -1.69
N ALA A 113 3.02 -3.33 -2.67
CA ALA A 113 3.09 -3.67 -4.09
C ALA A 113 4.48 -4.17 -4.49
N THR A 114 5.55 -3.49 -4.06
CA THR A 114 6.93 -3.91 -4.30
C THR A 114 7.22 -5.29 -3.71
N ILE A 115 6.77 -5.57 -2.49
CA ILE A 115 6.95 -6.88 -1.86
C ILE A 115 6.29 -7.98 -2.71
N LEU A 116 5.05 -7.77 -3.15
CA LEU A 116 4.35 -8.75 -3.98
C LEU A 116 5.04 -8.95 -5.33
N ALA A 117 5.49 -7.87 -5.98
CA ALA A 117 6.22 -7.94 -7.24
C ALA A 117 7.54 -8.72 -7.10
N ARG A 118 8.31 -8.48 -6.04
CA ARG A 118 9.56 -9.18 -5.74
C ARG A 118 9.36 -10.65 -5.45
N LEU A 119 8.36 -11.00 -4.64
CA LEU A 119 8.01 -12.38 -4.35
C LEU A 119 7.58 -13.14 -5.59
N ALA A 120 6.83 -12.50 -6.48
CA ALA A 120 6.39 -13.08 -7.73
C ALA A 120 7.49 -13.12 -8.81
N GLY A 121 8.67 -12.56 -8.57
CA GLY A 121 9.75 -12.48 -9.56
C GLY A 121 9.39 -11.66 -10.79
N LEU A 122 8.55 -10.64 -10.64
CA LEU A 122 8.12 -9.82 -11.77
C LEU A 122 9.26 -8.91 -12.27
N PRO A 123 9.39 -8.70 -13.59
CA PRO A 123 10.40 -7.80 -14.16
C PRO A 123 10.27 -6.34 -13.69
N SER A 124 9.07 -5.96 -13.25
CA SER A 124 8.78 -4.63 -12.69
C SER A 124 9.21 -4.44 -11.23
N ALA A 125 9.63 -5.50 -10.56
CA ALA A 125 9.96 -5.49 -9.12
C ALA A 125 11.10 -4.52 -8.75
N ASP A 126 11.94 -4.18 -9.70
CA ASP A 126 13.12 -3.32 -9.54
C ASP A 126 12.86 -1.88 -10.00
N ARG A 127 11.67 -1.61 -10.52
CA ARG A 127 11.28 -0.29 -11.00
C ARG A 127 10.60 0.50 -9.88
N PRO A 128 10.73 1.84 -9.88
CA PRO A 128 9.92 2.68 -9.01
C PRO A 128 8.43 2.43 -9.24
N VAL A 129 7.66 2.36 -8.17
CA VAL A 129 6.21 2.26 -8.24
C VAL A 129 5.65 3.60 -8.73
N GLU A 130 4.79 3.58 -9.74
CA GLU A 130 3.99 4.74 -10.12
C GLU A 130 2.96 4.96 -9.01
N LEU A 131 3.11 6.06 -8.27
CA LEU A 131 2.33 6.34 -7.08
C LEU A 131 1.61 7.67 -7.21
N THR A 132 0.28 7.64 -7.07
CA THR A 132 -0.55 8.83 -6.93
C THR A 132 -1.22 8.77 -5.55
N GLY A 133 -0.65 9.50 -4.58
CA GLY A 133 -1.23 9.63 -3.25
C GLY A 133 -2.42 10.59 -3.22
N LEU A 134 -3.18 10.60 -2.13
CA LEU A 134 -4.19 11.65 -1.86
C LEU A 134 -3.50 12.97 -1.53
N VAL A 135 -2.31 12.89 -0.93
CA VAL A 135 -1.45 14.03 -0.57
C VAL A 135 -0.03 13.67 -0.97
N ASP A 136 0.72 14.65 -1.48
CA ASP A 136 2.12 14.47 -1.83
C ASP A 136 2.96 14.25 -0.56
N ALA A 137 3.88 13.29 -0.62
CA ALA A 137 4.79 12.96 0.49
C ALA A 137 5.66 14.16 0.96
N LYS A 138 5.84 15.19 0.13
CA LYS A 138 6.56 16.45 0.52
C LYS A 138 5.86 17.18 1.67
N HIS A 139 4.58 16.89 1.94
CA HIS A 139 3.82 17.48 3.05
C HIS A 139 4.05 16.74 4.39
N ALA A 140 4.90 15.72 4.44
CA ALA A 140 5.27 15.04 5.68
C ALA A 140 5.84 16.03 6.71
N GLY A 141 5.43 15.86 7.96
CA GLY A 141 5.86 16.75 9.07
C GLY A 141 5.14 18.09 9.15
N LEU A 142 4.11 18.34 8.33
CA LEU A 142 3.21 19.47 8.55
C LEU A 142 2.51 19.36 9.91
N SER A 143 2.19 20.50 10.53
CA SER A 143 1.26 20.50 11.65
C SER A 143 -0.12 20.01 11.20
N LEU A 144 -0.90 19.40 12.09
CA LEU A 144 -2.25 18.94 11.76
C LEU A 144 -3.13 20.06 11.20
N ASP A 145 -3.03 21.28 11.74
CA ASP A 145 -3.81 22.44 11.26
C ASP A 145 -3.43 22.81 9.81
N ALA A 146 -2.13 22.79 9.49
CA ALA A 146 -1.66 23.06 8.14
C ALA A 146 -2.09 21.94 7.17
N LEU A 147 -2.03 20.67 7.61
CA LEU A 147 -2.52 19.54 6.83
C LEU A 147 -4.03 19.66 6.57
N TYR A 148 -4.84 19.93 7.60
CA TYR A 148 -6.28 20.07 7.42
C TYR A 148 -6.66 21.24 6.51
N SER A 149 -5.92 22.36 6.59
CA SER A 149 -6.13 23.49 5.69
C SER A 149 -5.82 23.12 4.23
N HIS A 150 -4.76 22.34 4.03
CA HIS A 150 -4.43 21.82 2.69
C HIS A 150 -5.50 20.83 2.19
N LEU A 151 -5.95 19.89 3.03
CA LEU A 151 -6.99 18.92 2.67
C LEU A 151 -8.31 19.61 2.31
N ALA A 152 -8.69 20.66 3.04
CA ALA A 152 -9.90 21.44 2.73
C ALA A 152 -9.83 22.07 1.33
N SER A 153 -8.66 22.42 0.84
CA SER A 153 -8.50 22.94 -0.53
C SER A 153 -8.70 21.85 -1.60
N LEU A 154 -8.65 20.56 -1.24
CA LEU A 154 -8.84 19.42 -2.13
C LEU A 154 -10.27 18.86 -2.09
N ASP A 155 -11.10 19.26 -1.14
CA ASP A 155 -12.44 18.70 -0.92
C ASP A 155 -13.31 18.75 -2.19
N ALA A 156 -13.32 19.89 -2.87
CA ALA A 156 -14.11 20.07 -4.10
C ALA A 156 -13.68 19.11 -5.23
N ASP A 157 -12.37 18.92 -5.39
CA ASP A 157 -11.82 18.07 -6.44
C ASP A 157 -12.16 16.59 -6.16
N PHE A 158 -12.04 16.14 -4.91
CA PHE A 158 -12.41 14.77 -4.54
C PHE A 158 -13.92 14.53 -4.62
N THR A 159 -14.74 15.51 -4.24
CA THR A 159 -16.20 15.45 -4.41
C THR A 159 -16.55 15.26 -5.88
N ALA A 160 -15.98 16.06 -6.78
CA ALA A 160 -16.22 15.95 -8.22
C ALA A 160 -15.78 14.59 -8.79
N GLN A 161 -14.66 14.02 -8.31
CA GLN A 161 -14.22 12.68 -8.72
C GLN A 161 -15.20 11.60 -8.28
N VAL A 162 -15.73 11.69 -7.05
CA VAL A 162 -16.73 10.74 -6.52
C VAL A 162 -18.03 10.83 -7.33
N GLU A 163 -18.52 12.05 -7.59
CA GLU A 163 -19.74 12.26 -8.38
C GLU A 163 -19.59 11.74 -9.82
N THR A 164 -18.43 11.98 -10.43
CA THR A 164 -18.13 11.45 -11.77
C THR A 164 -18.15 9.93 -11.78
N ALA A 165 -17.49 9.29 -10.80
CA ALA A 165 -17.50 7.84 -10.68
C ALA A 165 -18.92 7.29 -10.48
N ALA A 166 -19.71 7.93 -9.60
CA ALA A 166 -21.09 7.53 -9.31
C ALA A 166 -22.00 7.65 -10.55
N ALA A 167 -21.84 8.71 -11.35
CA ALA A 167 -22.57 8.89 -12.60
C ALA A 167 -22.33 7.76 -13.62
N GLU A 168 -21.14 7.13 -13.55
CA GLU A 168 -20.76 5.96 -14.35
C GLU A 168 -21.10 4.61 -13.68
N GLY A 169 -21.80 4.61 -12.55
CA GLY A 169 -22.08 3.40 -11.77
C GLY A 169 -20.84 2.78 -11.16
N LYS A 170 -19.79 3.57 -10.90
CA LYS A 170 -18.51 3.18 -10.31
C LYS A 170 -18.31 3.79 -8.94
N VAL A 171 -17.29 3.33 -8.25
CA VAL A 171 -16.86 3.86 -6.95
C VAL A 171 -15.37 4.20 -6.98
N LEU A 172 -14.98 5.24 -6.26
CA LEU A 172 -13.58 5.62 -6.13
C LEU A 172 -12.90 4.72 -5.09
N ARG A 173 -11.73 4.16 -5.43
CA ARG A 173 -10.93 3.31 -4.52
C ARG A 173 -9.45 3.57 -4.72
N PHE A 174 -8.70 3.49 -3.62
CA PHE A 174 -7.23 3.49 -3.69
C PHE A 174 -6.74 2.06 -3.92
N VAL A 175 -6.24 1.79 -5.11
CA VAL A 175 -5.93 0.44 -5.59
C VAL A 175 -4.44 0.30 -5.85
N ALA A 176 -3.82 -0.76 -5.30
CA ALA A 176 -2.52 -1.24 -5.75
C ALA A 176 -2.70 -2.25 -6.88
N GLU A 177 -1.85 -2.19 -7.86
CA GLU A 177 -1.76 -3.18 -8.92
C GLU A 177 -0.31 -3.55 -9.19
N VAL A 178 -0.03 -4.83 -9.28
CA VAL A 178 1.23 -5.39 -9.79
C VAL A 178 0.91 -6.33 -10.95
N SER A 179 1.67 -6.23 -12.04
CA SER A 179 1.46 -7.07 -13.21
C SER A 179 2.75 -7.44 -13.92
N ALA A 180 2.72 -8.55 -14.64
CA ALA A 180 3.84 -9.01 -15.46
C ALA A 180 4.04 -8.14 -16.72
N GLU A 181 3.04 -7.38 -17.15
CA GLU A 181 3.01 -6.60 -18.38
C GLU A 181 3.54 -5.16 -18.23
N ARG A 182 3.89 -4.72 -17.01
CA ARG A 182 4.33 -3.35 -16.72
C ARG A 182 5.60 -3.31 -15.92
#